data_3d990a3cf5bb9caa96878b7b14d3e6cd
#
_entry.id   3d990a3cf5bb9caa96878b7b14d3e6cd
#
_cell.length_a   1.000
_cell.length_b   1.000
_cell.length_c   1.000
_cell.angle_alpha   90.00
_cell.angle_beta   90.00
_cell.angle_gamma   90.00
#
_symmetry.space_group_name_H-M   'P 1'
#
loop_
_entity.id
_entity.type
_entity.pdbx_description
1 polymer ?
#
loop_
_entity_poly.entity_id
_entity_poly.type
_entity_poly.pdbx_seq_one_letter_code
_entity_poly.pdbx_strand_id
1 'polypeptide(L)'
;MLSLVGMVLWEGVPFMRNIYIVLSRPNSFVSNLIAFFTRAEYSHISIAYDSELRSLCSFARKYRLPLPGGLVTENENGVLRKALRNARCVILSVSVPEDAFEAFRSRIENMLSNRDKYHYFLRGVVFCSFGVEAHRENHYFCSQFVAEMLSCAGVRGIPKPPSLMKPMDFLKIPGLDRVYSGDLSEYLSQASAEIKSEDIFSKMR
;
A
#
# COMPACT_ATOMS: atom_id res chain seq x y z
N MET A 1 37.00 -46.65 8.02
CA MET A 1 36.85 -45.22 8.34
C MET A 1 36.45 -44.51 7.07
N LEU A 2 35.16 -44.36 6.85
CA LEU A 2 34.60 -43.62 5.73
C LEU A 2 34.16 -42.23 6.24
N SER A 3 34.84 -41.22 5.71
CA SER A 3 34.66 -39.82 6.00
C SER A 3 33.25 -39.36 5.49
N LEU A 4 32.41 -38.94 6.41
CA LEU A 4 31.21 -38.17 6.14
C LEU A 4 31.64 -36.75 5.71
N VAL A 5 31.84 -36.55 4.41
CA VAL A 5 31.97 -35.22 3.82
C VAL A 5 30.64 -34.55 3.88
N GLY A 6 30.57 -33.43 4.62
CA GLY A 6 29.39 -32.68 4.90
C GLY A 6 28.69 -32.24 3.64
N MET A 7 27.41 -32.58 3.54
CA MET A 7 26.45 -32.02 2.61
C MET A 7 26.13 -30.60 3.13
N VAL A 8 26.86 -29.61 2.62
CA VAL A 8 26.47 -28.21 2.80
C VAL A 8 25.15 -28.02 2.06
N LEU A 9 24.07 -28.00 2.81
CA LEU A 9 22.78 -27.55 2.28
C LEU A 9 22.96 -26.10 1.85
N TRP A 10 22.97 -25.88 0.57
CA TRP A 10 22.83 -24.55 -0.02
C TRP A 10 21.42 -24.08 0.30
N GLU A 11 21.25 -23.41 1.43
CA GLU A 11 20.02 -22.65 1.70
C GLU A 11 19.94 -21.57 0.62
N GLY A 12 19.11 -21.81 -0.37
CA GLY A 12 18.90 -20.89 -1.49
C GLY A 12 18.51 -19.53 -0.94
N VAL A 13 19.10 -18.46 -1.48
CA VAL A 13 18.68 -17.10 -1.18
C VAL A 13 17.16 -17.03 -1.34
N PRO A 14 16.39 -16.62 -0.32
CA PRO A 14 14.94 -16.61 -0.41
C PRO A 14 14.52 -15.72 -1.57
N PHE A 15 13.58 -16.21 -2.37
CA PHE A 15 13.03 -15.41 -3.46
C PHE A 15 12.28 -14.23 -2.85
N MET A 16 12.66 -13.02 -3.28
CA MET A 16 12.15 -11.77 -2.73
C MET A 16 11.10 -11.15 -3.65
N ARG A 17 10.04 -10.63 -3.08
CA ARG A 17 8.96 -9.95 -3.78
C ARG A 17 8.77 -8.54 -3.27
N ASN A 18 8.36 -7.64 -4.15
CA ASN A 18 8.15 -6.23 -3.80
C ASN A 18 6.69 -5.94 -3.50
N ILE A 19 6.48 -5.22 -2.39
CA ILE A 19 5.22 -4.56 -2.06
C ILE A 19 5.39 -3.08 -2.33
N TYR A 20 4.39 -2.45 -2.93
CA TYR A 20 4.41 -1.03 -3.31
C TYR A 20 3.42 -0.24 -2.45
N ILE A 21 3.86 0.92 -1.99
CA ILE A 21 3.07 1.83 -1.16
C ILE A 21 3.00 3.18 -1.88
N VAL A 22 1.80 3.68 -2.14
CA VAL A 22 1.57 4.93 -2.84
C VAL A 22 1.04 5.97 -1.87
N LEU A 23 1.87 6.96 -1.56
CA LEU A 23 1.42 8.17 -0.85
C LEU A 23 0.93 9.19 -1.88
N SER A 24 -0.25 9.76 -1.66
CA SER A 24 -0.84 10.68 -2.62
C SER A 24 -1.60 11.82 -1.95
N ARG A 25 -1.83 12.88 -2.72
CA ARG A 25 -2.70 14.00 -2.34
C ARG A 25 -3.87 14.11 -3.32
N PRO A 26 -4.93 13.31 -3.13
CA PRO A 26 -6.10 13.38 -3.99
C PRO A 26 -6.82 14.73 -3.83
N ASN A 27 -7.34 15.26 -4.94
CA ASN A 27 -8.14 16.49 -4.94
C ASN A 27 -9.57 16.20 -4.43
N SER A 28 -9.72 15.92 -3.13
CA SER A 28 -11.02 15.67 -2.50
C SER A 28 -11.20 16.54 -1.25
N PHE A 29 -12.46 16.89 -0.91
CA PHE A 29 -12.77 17.70 0.27
C PHE A 29 -12.21 17.10 1.57
N VAL A 30 -12.34 15.77 1.76
CA VAL A 30 -11.83 15.09 2.96
C VAL A 30 -10.31 15.05 2.98
N SER A 31 -9.68 14.81 1.82
CA SER A 31 -8.22 14.88 1.69
C SER A 31 -7.69 16.27 2.04
N ASN A 32 -8.36 17.32 1.54
CA ASN A 32 -7.99 18.69 1.84
C ASN A 32 -8.22 19.04 3.33
N LEU A 33 -9.27 18.53 3.95
CA LEU A 33 -9.53 18.73 5.38
C LEU A 33 -8.44 18.05 6.23
N ILE A 34 -8.09 16.80 5.94
CA ILE A 34 -7.01 16.08 6.63
C ILE A 34 -5.68 16.82 6.43
N ALA A 35 -5.35 17.20 5.19
CA ALA A 35 -4.14 17.95 4.88
C ALA A 35 -4.09 19.32 5.59
N PHE A 36 -5.23 20.01 5.70
CA PHE A 36 -5.32 21.28 6.41
C PHE A 36 -5.01 21.13 7.90
N PHE A 37 -5.64 20.14 8.57
CA PHE A 37 -5.39 19.91 10.00
C PHE A 37 -4.00 19.33 10.30
N THR A 38 -3.44 18.54 9.41
CA THR A 38 -2.14 17.87 9.63
C THR A 38 -0.96 18.59 9.00
N ARG A 39 -1.20 19.62 8.15
CA ARG A 39 -0.19 20.28 7.30
C ARG A 39 0.66 19.29 6.50
N ALA A 40 0.12 18.14 6.20
CA ALA A 40 0.82 17.04 5.55
C ALA A 40 0.84 17.22 4.03
N GLU A 41 1.98 16.92 3.41
CA GLU A 41 2.13 16.93 1.96
C GLU A 41 1.24 15.84 1.30
N TYR A 42 1.17 14.66 1.92
CA TYR A 42 0.34 13.54 1.47
C TYR A 42 -0.72 13.22 2.52
N SER A 43 -1.96 13.07 2.08
CA SER A 43 -3.12 12.85 2.94
C SER A 43 -3.82 11.51 2.71
N HIS A 44 -3.34 10.73 1.75
CA HIS A 44 -3.84 9.40 1.42
C HIS A 44 -2.70 8.43 1.18
N ILE A 45 -2.95 7.14 1.47
CA ILE A 45 -2.01 6.07 1.24
C ILE A 45 -2.73 4.81 0.78
N SER A 46 -2.14 4.13 -0.18
CA SER A 46 -2.64 2.88 -0.78
C SER A 46 -1.50 1.87 -0.87
N ILE A 47 -1.83 0.59 -1.05
CA ILE A 47 -0.88 -0.50 -1.14
C ILE A 47 -1.16 -1.37 -2.36
N ALA A 48 -0.11 -1.88 -3.02
CA ALA A 48 -0.19 -2.77 -4.16
C ALA A 48 0.86 -3.88 -4.07
N TYR A 49 0.63 -5.00 -4.76
CA TYR A 49 1.56 -6.13 -4.87
C TYR A 49 2.09 -6.33 -6.30
N ASP A 50 1.96 -5.31 -7.14
CA ASP A 50 2.55 -5.24 -8.49
C ASP A 50 3.05 -3.82 -8.79
N SER A 51 4.10 -3.74 -9.63
CA SER A 51 4.74 -2.46 -10.00
C SER A 51 3.85 -1.56 -10.85
N GLU A 52 2.89 -2.13 -11.58
CA GLU A 52 1.94 -1.37 -12.41
C GLU A 52 0.77 -0.83 -11.60
N LEU A 53 0.73 -1.15 -10.31
CA LEU A 53 -0.31 -0.72 -9.38
C LEU A 53 -1.73 -1.16 -9.81
N ARG A 54 -1.86 -2.31 -10.50
CA ARG A 54 -3.16 -2.88 -10.90
C ARG A 54 -3.93 -3.39 -9.68
N SER A 55 -3.19 -3.93 -8.71
CA SER A 55 -3.72 -4.43 -7.43
C SER A 55 -3.92 -3.33 -6.38
N LEU A 56 -3.72 -2.06 -6.74
CA LEU A 56 -3.77 -0.95 -5.79
C LEU A 56 -5.08 -0.92 -5.03
N CYS A 57 -5.00 -0.98 -3.70
CA CYS A 57 -6.15 -0.96 -2.80
C CYS A 57 -5.91 -0.08 -1.58
N SER A 58 -6.99 0.41 -1.00
CA SER A 58 -6.96 1.24 0.19
C SER A 58 -8.32 1.28 0.89
N PHE A 59 -8.34 1.86 2.09
CA PHE A 59 -9.59 2.30 2.71
C PHE A 59 -9.86 3.74 2.30
N ALA A 60 -10.98 3.96 1.60
CA ALA A 60 -11.40 5.26 1.13
C ALA A 60 -12.92 5.45 1.22
N ARG A 61 -13.36 6.69 1.13
CA ARG A 61 -14.80 6.99 0.99
C ARG A 61 -15.21 6.82 -0.46
N LYS A 62 -16.26 6.03 -0.70
CA LYS A 62 -16.74 5.69 -2.04
C LYS A 62 -17.35 6.88 -2.80
N TYR A 63 -17.81 7.95 -2.10
CA TYR A 63 -18.53 9.08 -2.70
C TYR A 63 -18.29 10.40 -1.95
N ARG A 64 -18.64 11.53 -2.61
CA ARG A 64 -18.62 12.88 -2.03
C ARG A 64 -19.66 13.10 -0.92
N LEU A 65 -20.69 12.26 -0.85
CA LEU A 65 -21.80 12.32 0.13
C LEU A 65 -21.44 11.56 1.41
N PRO A 66 -22.19 11.73 2.52
CA PRO A 66 -21.93 11.10 3.82
C PRO A 66 -22.24 9.59 3.84
N LEU A 67 -21.96 8.89 2.74
CA LEU A 67 -22.12 7.46 2.63
C LEU A 67 -20.90 6.72 3.21
N PRO A 68 -21.11 5.53 3.78
CA PRO A 68 -20.03 4.75 4.36
C PRO A 68 -18.96 4.41 3.32
N GLY A 69 -17.71 4.71 3.61
CA GLY A 69 -16.55 4.23 2.88
C GLY A 69 -16.15 2.83 3.35
N GLY A 70 -15.18 2.23 2.69
CA GLY A 70 -14.65 0.91 3.03
C GLY A 70 -13.41 0.58 2.22
N LEU A 71 -13.12 -0.70 2.13
CA LEU A 71 -12.03 -1.22 1.29
C LEU A 71 -12.42 -1.05 -0.20
N VAL A 72 -11.53 -0.43 -0.96
CA VAL A 72 -11.71 -0.17 -2.40
C VAL A 72 -10.46 -0.62 -3.17
N THR A 73 -10.68 -1.12 -4.38
CA THR A 73 -9.63 -1.33 -5.37
C THR A 73 -9.58 -0.14 -6.32
N GLU A 74 -8.38 0.26 -6.67
CA GLU A 74 -8.11 1.38 -7.55
C GLU A 74 -7.81 0.90 -8.98
N ASN A 75 -8.64 0.01 -9.52
CA ASN A 75 -8.50 -0.49 -10.88
C ASN A 75 -8.75 0.62 -11.94
N GLU A 76 -8.46 0.34 -13.22
CA GLU A 76 -8.41 1.33 -14.31
C GLU A 76 -9.65 2.24 -14.44
N ASN A 77 -10.81 1.75 -14.04
CA ASN A 77 -12.08 2.49 -14.08
C ASN A 77 -12.54 2.99 -12.71
N GLY A 78 -11.75 2.79 -11.64
CA GLY A 78 -12.11 3.16 -10.29
C GLY A 78 -12.22 4.67 -10.08
N VAL A 79 -13.15 5.08 -9.24
CA VAL A 79 -13.36 6.50 -8.85
C VAL A 79 -12.11 7.08 -8.21
N LEU A 80 -11.38 6.28 -7.45
CA LEU A 80 -10.17 6.71 -6.76
C LEU A 80 -9.01 6.91 -7.75
N ARG A 81 -8.83 6.03 -8.74
CA ARG A 81 -7.82 6.21 -9.79
C ARG A 81 -8.07 7.48 -10.62
N LYS A 82 -9.33 7.83 -10.90
CA LYS A 82 -9.65 9.12 -11.53
C LYS A 82 -9.28 10.30 -10.66
N ALA A 83 -9.51 10.21 -9.34
CA ALA A 83 -9.11 11.25 -8.38
C ALA A 83 -7.60 11.36 -8.20
N LEU A 84 -6.87 10.25 -8.39
CA LEU A 84 -5.42 10.16 -8.27
C LEU A 84 -4.68 10.47 -9.56
N ARG A 85 -5.32 10.42 -10.73
CA ARG A 85 -4.67 10.52 -12.05
C ARG A 85 -3.72 11.72 -12.21
N ASN A 86 -4.05 12.85 -11.59
CA ASN A 86 -3.23 14.07 -11.60
C ASN A 86 -2.75 14.42 -10.18
N ALA A 87 -2.68 13.44 -9.28
CA ALA A 87 -2.21 13.67 -7.94
C ALA A 87 -0.70 13.50 -7.86
N ARG A 88 -0.04 14.45 -7.21
CA ARG A 88 1.36 14.25 -6.80
C ARG A 88 1.43 13.08 -5.86
N CYS A 89 2.38 12.19 -6.11
CA CYS A 89 2.59 11.00 -5.30
C CYS A 89 4.07 10.74 -5.01
N VAL A 90 4.28 9.93 -3.99
CA VAL A 90 5.53 9.21 -3.75
C VAL A 90 5.19 7.73 -3.74
N ILE A 91 5.94 6.93 -4.47
CA ILE A 91 5.84 5.48 -4.46
C ILE A 91 7.06 4.93 -3.74
N LEU A 92 6.78 4.12 -2.73
CA LEU A 92 7.78 3.38 -1.97
C LEU A 92 7.66 1.90 -2.33
N SER A 93 8.78 1.16 -2.24
CA SER A 93 8.77 -0.29 -2.32
C SER A 93 9.50 -0.90 -1.13
N VAL A 94 9.12 -2.12 -0.78
CA VAL A 94 9.82 -2.95 0.19
C VAL A 94 9.88 -4.37 -0.32
N SER A 95 11.07 -4.98 -0.26
CA SER A 95 11.29 -6.38 -0.60
C SER A 95 11.05 -7.25 0.63
N VAL A 96 10.22 -8.27 0.47
CA VAL A 96 9.88 -9.25 1.51
C VAL A 96 10.08 -10.68 0.97
N PRO A 97 10.33 -11.69 1.84
CA PRO A 97 10.36 -13.09 1.43
C PRO A 97 9.04 -13.54 0.78
N GLU A 98 9.12 -14.49 -0.14
CA GLU A 98 7.94 -14.98 -0.91
C GLU A 98 6.80 -15.46 -0.01
N ASP A 99 7.11 -16.19 1.06
CA ASP A 99 6.12 -16.69 2.03
C ASP A 99 5.38 -15.55 2.75
N ALA A 100 6.11 -14.51 3.15
CA ALA A 100 5.54 -13.30 3.76
C ALA A 100 4.70 -12.51 2.75
N PHE A 101 5.16 -12.45 1.49
CA PHE A 101 4.41 -11.82 0.40
C PHE A 101 3.09 -12.55 0.13
N GLU A 102 3.11 -13.88 0.06
CA GLU A 102 1.88 -14.66 -0.17
C GLU A 102 0.89 -14.57 1.00
N ALA A 103 1.38 -14.54 2.25
CA ALA A 103 0.54 -14.29 3.42
C ALA A 103 -0.13 -12.90 3.36
N PHE A 104 0.63 -11.88 3.00
CA PHE A 104 0.15 -10.52 2.78
C PHE A 104 -0.90 -10.47 1.65
N ARG A 105 -0.60 -11.05 0.49
CA ARG A 105 -1.50 -11.07 -0.67
C ARG A 105 -2.80 -11.77 -0.35
N SER A 106 -2.73 -12.97 0.23
CA SER A 106 -3.91 -13.76 0.63
C SER A 106 -4.79 -13.00 1.61
N ARG A 107 -4.20 -12.24 2.55
CA ARG A 107 -4.95 -11.41 3.49
C ARG A 107 -5.72 -10.30 2.77
N ILE A 108 -5.09 -9.59 1.84
CA ILE A 108 -5.76 -8.55 1.04
C ILE A 108 -6.88 -9.15 0.20
N GLU A 109 -6.64 -10.26 -0.50
CA GLU A 109 -7.64 -10.92 -1.35
C GLU A 109 -8.84 -11.41 -0.53
N ASN A 110 -8.60 -11.96 0.67
CA ASN A 110 -9.67 -12.34 1.59
C ASN A 110 -10.50 -11.11 2.05
N MET A 111 -9.83 -10.01 2.40
CA MET A 111 -10.52 -8.77 2.77
C MET A 111 -11.34 -8.22 1.60
N LEU A 112 -10.82 -8.25 0.37
CA LEU A 112 -11.53 -7.81 -0.84
C LEU A 112 -12.73 -8.70 -1.15
N SER A 113 -12.63 -10.02 -0.98
CA SER A 113 -13.73 -10.97 -1.16
C SER A 113 -14.84 -10.77 -0.13
N ASN A 114 -14.53 -10.24 1.03
CA ASN A 114 -15.45 -9.94 2.12
C ASN A 114 -15.63 -8.42 2.36
N ARG A 115 -15.41 -7.60 1.33
CA ARG A 115 -15.31 -6.13 1.46
C ARG A 115 -16.51 -5.45 2.11
N ASP A 116 -17.68 -6.05 2.07
CA ASP A 116 -18.91 -5.52 2.66
C ASP A 116 -18.89 -5.55 4.20
N LYS A 117 -18.01 -6.35 4.80
CA LYS A 117 -17.77 -6.38 6.25
C LYS A 117 -16.85 -5.25 6.73
N TYR A 118 -16.10 -4.60 5.82
CA TYR A 118 -15.06 -3.64 6.16
C TYR A 118 -15.49 -2.22 5.88
N HIS A 119 -15.37 -1.36 6.88
CA HIS A 119 -15.89 0.01 6.86
C HIS A 119 -14.79 1.04 7.10
N TYR A 120 -14.98 2.24 6.55
CA TYR A 120 -14.06 3.35 6.77
C TYR A 120 -14.22 3.93 8.17
N PHE A 121 -13.12 4.01 8.92
CA PHE A 121 -13.11 4.48 10.31
C PHE A 121 -12.80 5.98 10.41
N LEU A 122 -13.77 6.83 10.07
CA LEU A 122 -13.61 8.29 10.15
C LEU A 122 -13.27 8.78 11.58
N ARG A 123 -13.91 8.22 12.61
CA ARG A 123 -13.60 8.55 14.00
C ARG A 123 -12.16 8.19 14.36
N GLY A 124 -11.64 7.08 13.84
CA GLY A 124 -10.24 6.69 14.01
C GLY A 124 -9.25 7.72 13.46
N VAL A 125 -9.56 8.34 12.32
CA VAL A 125 -8.75 9.45 11.76
C VAL A 125 -8.70 10.64 12.74
N VAL A 126 -9.82 10.98 13.35
CA VAL A 126 -9.89 12.07 14.36
C VAL A 126 -9.05 11.70 15.58
N PHE A 127 -9.24 10.51 16.15
CA PHE A 127 -8.46 10.04 17.31
C PHE A 127 -6.96 9.99 16.98
N CYS A 128 -6.57 9.45 15.82
CA CYS A 128 -5.19 9.44 15.36
C CYS A 128 -4.59 10.86 15.28
N SER A 129 -5.37 11.85 14.86
CA SER A 129 -4.91 13.25 14.78
C SER A 129 -4.54 13.81 16.15
N PHE A 130 -5.24 13.39 17.20
CA PHE A 130 -4.96 13.75 18.59
C PHE A 130 -3.97 12.81 19.30
N GLY A 131 -3.41 11.81 18.59
CA GLY A 131 -2.49 10.85 19.21
C GLY A 131 -3.16 9.83 20.13
N VAL A 132 -4.48 9.64 20.00
CA VAL A 132 -5.26 8.69 20.78
C VAL A 132 -5.48 7.41 19.99
N GLU A 133 -5.09 6.28 20.55
CA GLU A 133 -5.35 4.97 19.94
C GLU A 133 -6.84 4.66 19.98
N ALA A 134 -7.37 4.25 18.83
CA ALA A 134 -8.73 3.78 18.71
C ALA A 134 -8.78 2.57 17.79
N HIS A 135 -9.43 1.52 18.25
CA HIS A 135 -9.66 0.30 17.49
C HIS A 135 -11.16 0.00 17.43
N ARG A 136 -11.62 -0.43 16.28
CA ARG A 136 -12.94 -0.99 16.07
C ARG A 136 -12.83 -2.11 15.04
N GLU A 137 -13.39 -3.27 15.37
CA GLU A 137 -13.34 -4.45 14.50
C GLU A 137 -13.88 -4.12 13.10
N ASN A 138 -13.17 -4.59 12.07
CA ASN A 138 -13.49 -4.38 10.66
C ASN A 138 -13.60 -2.90 10.21
N HIS A 139 -13.04 -1.99 11.00
CA HIS A 139 -13.06 -0.56 10.69
C HIS A 139 -11.62 -0.03 10.58
N TYR A 140 -11.29 0.52 9.42
CA TYR A 140 -9.95 1.01 9.11
C TYR A 140 -10.00 2.38 8.45
N PHE A 141 -8.96 3.15 8.65
CA PHE A 141 -8.61 4.25 7.75
C PHE A 141 -7.33 3.88 6.95
N CYS A 142 -7.02 4.64 5.91
CA CYS A 142 -6.02 4.25 4.91
C CYS A 142 -4.66 3.88 5.52
N SER A 143 -4.09 4.72 6.37
CA SER A 143 -2.76 4.47 6.95
C SER A 143 -2.76 3.38 8.02
N GLN A 144 -3.83 3.21 8.78
CA GLN A 144 -3.98 2.07 9.68
C GLN A 144 -3.95 0.75 8.91
N PHE A 145 -4.74 0.64 7.84
CA PHE A 145 -4.79 -0.55 6.99
C PHE A 145 -3.42 -0.89 6.40
N VAL A 146 -2.74 0.09 5.79
CA VAL A 146 -1.42 -0.15 5.17
C VAL A 146 -0.40 -0.58 6.22
N ALA A 147 -0.40 0.02 7.41
CA ALA A 147 0.50 -0.36 8.49
C ALA A 147 0.27 -1.81 8.98
N GLU A 148 -1.00 -2.23 9.09
CA GLU A 148 -1.32 -3.62 9.45
C GLU A 148 -0.92 -4.60 8.35
N MET A 149 -1.10 -4.25 7.08
CA MET A 149 -0.68 -5.10 5.95
C MET A 149 0.84 -5.24 5.89
N LEU A 150 1.61 -4.16 6.10
CA LEU A 150 3.07 -4.23 6.18
C LEU A 150 3.55 -5.05 7.39
N SER A 151 2.89 -4.93 8.53
CA SER A 151 3.17 -5.77 9.71
C SER A 151 2.92 -7.26 9.40
N CYS A 152 1.84 -7.58 8.70
CA CYS A 152 1.53 -8.94 8.25
C CYS A 152 2.60 -9.49 7.29
N ALA A 153 3.17 -8.64 6.44
CA ALA A 153 4.29 -8.97 5.56
C ALA A 153 5.65 -9.02 6.28
N GLY A 154 5.69 -8.91 7.61
CA GLY A 154 6.92 -8.97 8.39
C GLY A 154 7.81 -7.72 8.32
N VAL A 155 7.32 -6.61 7.77
CA VAL A 155 8.07 -5.35 7.71
C VAL A 155 8.29 -4.80 9.13
N ARG A 156 9.56 -4.56 9.46
CA ARG A 156 9.97 -4.10 10.79
C ARG A 156 10.21 -2.59 10.81
N GLY A 157 10.29 -2.02 12.03
CA GLY A 157 10.61 -0.60 12.21
C GLY A 157 9.44 0.34 11.95
N ILE A 158 8.19 -0.15 11.96
CA ILE A 158 6.99 0.69 11.95
C ILE A 158 6.98 1.49 13.25
N PRO A 159 7.01 2.85 13.16
CA PRO A 159 7.37 3.69 14.32
C PRO A 159 6.26 3.84 15.36
N LYS A 160 5.02 3.42 15.04
CA LYS A 160 3.84 3.62 15.89
C LYS A 160 2.87 2.45 15.73
N PRO A 161 1.96 2.25 16.70
CA PRO A 161 0.81 1.36 16.49
C PRO A 161 0.05 1.73 15.20
N PRO A 162 -0.50 0.75 14.46
CA PRO A 162 -1.21 1.01 13.20
C PRO A 162 -2.29 2.08 13.30
N SER A 163 -3.03 2.14 14.42
CA SER A 163 -4.08 3.13 14.68
C SER A 163 -3.57 4.58 14.87
N LEU A 164 -2.26 4.77 15.03
CA LEU A 164 -1.61 6.09 15.15
C LEU A 164 -0.75 6.46 13.94
N MET A 165 -0.65 5.58 12.93
CA MET A 165 0.13 5.83 11.73
C MET A 165 -0.55 6.87 10.85
N LYS A 166 0.23 7.85 10.40
CA LYS A 166 -0.17 8.86 9.40
C LYS A 166 0.56 8.60 8.07
N PRO A 167 0.04 9.01 6.90
CA PRO A 167 0.72 8.78 5.62
C PRO A 167 2.20 9.18 5.62
N MET A 168 2.54 10.34 6.20
CA MET A 168 3.93 10.82 6.25
C MET A 168 4.87 9.98 7.12
N ASP A 169 4.36 9.16 8.04
CA ASP A 169 5.20 8.31 8.89
C ASP A 169 5.85 7.18 8.09
N PHE A 170 5.24 6.76 6.98
CA PHE A 170 5.77 5.70 6.12
C PHE A 170 7.09 6.08 5.42
N LEU A 171 7.34 7.36 5.20
CA LEU A 171 8.61 7.85 4.66
C LEU A 171 9.80 7.63 5.62
N LYS A 172 9.53 7.26 6.87
CA LYS A 172 10.52 7.06 7.93
C LYS A 172 10.73 5.59 8.28
N ILE A 173 9.99 4.67 7.68
CA ILE A 173 10.13 3.23 7.94
C ILE A 173 11.41 2.73 7.26
N PRO A 174 12.35 2.13 8.00
CA PRO A 174 13.55 1.56 7.42
C PRO A 174 13.23 0.47 6.39
N GLY A 175 13.99 0.42 5.30
CA GLY A 175 13.80 -0.57 4.24
C GLY A 175 12.65 -0.30 3.27
N LEU A 176 11.94 0.82 3.43
CA LEU A 176 11.04 1.34 2.41
C LEU A 176 11.82 2.28 1.48
N ASP A 177 12.14 1.81 0.28
CA ASP A 177 12.90 2.56 -0.71
C ASP A 177 11.96 3.40 -1.60
N ARG A 178 12.32 4.66 -1.83
CA ARG A 178 11.57 5.52 -2.75
C ARG A 178 11.91 5.17 -4.19
N VAL A 179 10.92 4.64 -4.93
CA VAL A 179 11.07 4.25 -6.34
C VAL A 179 10.58 5.32 -7.30
N TYR A 180 9.68 6.21 -6.86
CA TYR A 180 9.18 7.29 -7.70
C TYR A 180 8.71 8.48 -6.86
N SER A 181 8.77 9.68 -7.45
CA SER A 181 8.16 10.91 -6.92
C SER A 181 7.77 11.82 -8.07
N GLY A 182 6.48 12.11 -8.23
CA GLY A 182 5.96 12.90 -9.33
C GLY A 182 4.45 12.74 -9.50
N ASP A 183 3.97 12.83 -10.73
CA ASP A 183 2.57 12.61 -11.06
C ASP A 183 2.28 11.12 -11.29
N LEU A 184 1.24 10.60 -10.65
CA LEU A 184 0.90 9.17 -10.76
C LEU A 184 0.62 8.73 -12.20
N SER A 185 0.04 9.60 -13.04
CA SER A 185 -0.22 9.32 -14.45
C SER A 185 1.07 9.09 -15.26
N GLU A 186 2.12 9.82 -14.93
CA GLU A 186 3.43 9.67 -15.56
C GLU A 186 4.06 8.32 -15.20
N TYR A 187 4.07 7.97 -13.90
CA TYR A 187 4.53 6.66 -13.44
C TYR A 187 3.82 5.50 -14.15
N LEU A 188 2.49 5.55 -14.21
CA LEU A 188 1.68 4.51 -14.84
C LEU A 188 1.96 4.38 -16.36
N SER A 189 2.28 5.49 -17.01
CA SER A 189 2.66 5.48 -18.43
C SER A 189 4.03 4.82 -18.64
N GLN A 190 4.99 5.13 -17.77
CA GLN A 190 6.35 4.53 -17.80
C GLN A 190 6.30 3.03 -17.52
N ALA A 191 5.63 2.60 -16.43
CA ALA A 191 5.49 1.20 -16.08
C ALA A 191 4.81 0.37 -17.19
N SER A 192 3.82 0.94 -17.88
CA SER A 192 3.16 0.29 -19.01
C SER A 192 4.04 0.17 -20.26
N ALA A 193 5.00 1.07 -20.45
CA ALA A 193 5.93 1.02 -21.56
C ALA A 193 7.05 -0.02 -21.34
N GLU A 194 7.55 -0.14 -20.12
CA GLU A 194 8.58 -1.11 -19.74
C GLU A 194 8.12 -2.55 -20.01
N ILE A 195 6.89 -2.90 -19.60
CA ILE A 195 6.35 -4.25 -19.82
C ILE A 195 6.18 -4.57 -21.29
N LYS A 196 5.70 -3.61 -22.10
CA LYS A 196 5.58 -3.83 -23.53
C LYS A 196 6.93 -4.11 -24.17
N SER A 197 8.00 -3.49 -23.68
CA SER A 197 9.36 -3.76 -24.16
C SER A 197 9.85 -5.16 -23.76
N GLU A 198 9.61 -5.59 -22.50
CA GLU A 198 9.98 -6.92 -22.01
C GLU A 198 9.21 -8.04 -22.74
N ASP A 199 7.90 -7.86 -22.96
CA ASP A 199 7.07 -8.79 -23.74
C ASP A 199 7.54 -8.94 -25.20
N ILE A 200 8.01 -7.87 -25.83
CA ILE A 200 8.57 -7.91 -27.17
C ILE A 200 9.89 -8.68 -27.17
N PHE A 201 10.79 -8.41 -26.23
CA PHE A 201 12.07 -9.12 -26.12
C PHE A 201 11.90 -10.61 -25.79
N SER A 202 10.90 -10.97 -24.97
CA SER A 202 10.63 -12.39 -24.66
C SER A 202 10.08 -13.18 -25.84
N LYS A 203 9.35 -12.54 -26.76
CA LYS A 203 8.80 -13.17 -28.00
C LYS A 203 9.81 -13.26 -29.14
N MET A 204 10.96 -12.59 -29.02
CA MET A 204 12.03 -12.62 -30.01
C MET A 204 13.15 -13.64 -29.70
N ARG A 205 13.04 -14.34 -28.56
CA ARG A 205 13.90 -15.48 -28.17
C ARG A 205 13.21 -16.82 -28.40
#